data_48f39bd6c3f1b31219cf793c03d2a63e
#
_entry.id   48f39bd6c3f1b31219cf793c03d2a63e
#
_cell.length_a   1.000
_cell.length_b   1.000
_cell.length_c   1.000
_cell.angle_alpha   90.00
_cell.angle_beta   90.00
_cell.angle_gamma   90.00
#
_symmetry.space_group_name_H-M   'P 1'
#
loop_
_entity.id
_entity.type
_entity.pdbx_description
1 polymer ?
#
loop_
_entity_poly.entity_id
_entity_poly.type
_entity_poly.pdbx_seq_one_letter_code
_entity_poly.pdbx_strand_id
1 'polypeptide(L)'
;MIEVYYAEDDETIGKSVKEYLEQQNCKVAVFDRIADVKKALIGHLPTIVLLDWNMPDGQGSELCLWIRERWKTLPIVYLTIRGDAHDIVTGFQNGADDYVVKPFDLAV
;
A
#
# COMPACT_ATOMS: atom_id res chain seq x y z
N MET A 1 -2.81 6.81 -17.30
CA MET A 1 -2.54 5.48 -16.71
C MET A 1 -2.40 5.63 -15.20
N ILE A 2 -3.00 4.72 -14.45
CA ILE A 2 -2.90 4.73 -12.98
C ILE A 2 -1.59 4.10 -12.56
N GLU A 3 -0.77 4.85 -11.84
CA GLU A 3 0.49 4.34 -11.28
C GLU A 3 0.28 3.96 -9.82
N VAL A 4 0.71 2.76 -9.46
CA VAL A 4 0.55 2.19 -8.12
C VAL A 4 1.92 1.83 -7.54
N TYR A 5 2.19 2.31 -6.33
CA TYR A 5 3.30 1.80 -5.52
C TYR A 5 2.71 0.89 -4.46
N TYR A 6 3.17 -0.35 -4.41
CA TYR A 6 2.63 -1.37 -3.53
C TYR A 6 3.73 -1.91 -2.60
N ALA A 7 3.56 -1.67 -1.32
CA ALA A 7 4.46 -2.18 -0.28
C ALA A 7 3.96 -3.53 0.21
N GLU A 8 4.66 -4.61 -0.15
CA GLU A 8 4.30 -5.99 0.19
C GLU A 8 5.55 -6.86 0.17
N ASP A 9 5.84 -7.55 1.27
CA ASP A 9 7.00 -8.44 1.37
C ASP A 9 6.71 -9.89 0.95
N ASP A 10 5.45 -10.28 0.85
CA ASP A 10 5.06 -11.60 0.34
C ASP A 10 5.10 -11.59 -1.19
N GLU A 11 6.06 -12.31 -1.77
CA GLU A 11 6.24 -12.35 -3.22
C GLU A 11 5.01 -12.89 -3.95
N THR A 12 4.36 -13.90 -3.41
CA THR A 12 3.20 -14.53 -4.05
C THR A 12 2.03 -13.56 -4.10
N ILE A 13 1.73 -12.90 -2.99
CA ILE A 13 0.64 -11.91 -2.92
C ILE A 13 0.98 -10.70 -3.77
N GLY A 14 2.19 -10.19 -3.65
CA GLY A 14 2.65 -9.03 -4.42
C GLY A 14 2.55 -9.26 -5.92
N LYS A 15 2.99 -10.43 -6.38
CA LYS A 15 2.93 -10.79 -7.80
C LYS A 15 1.47 -10.91 -8.29
N SER A 16 0.61 -11.56 -7.50
CA SER A 16 -0.80 -11.73 -7.87
C SER A 16 -1.53 -10.40 -8.01
N VAL A 17 -1.32 -9.51 -7.04
CA VAL A 17 -1.94 -8.18 -7.08
C VAL A 17 -1.40 -7.36 -8.25
N LYS A 18 -0.09 -7.40 -8.46
CA LYS A 18 0.53 -6.68 -9.58
C LYS A 18 -0.02 -7.14 -10.91
N GLU A 19 -0.08 -8.45 -11.15
CA GLU A 19 -0.59 -9.01 -12.40
C GLU A 19 -2.05 -8.60 -12.64
N TYR A 20 -2.88 -8.69 -11.60
CA TYR A 20 -4.27 -8.29 -11.71
C TYR A 20 -4.41 -6.81 -12.10
N LEU A 21 -3.71 -5.94 -11.38
CA LEU A 21 -3.79 -4.50 -11.63
C LEU A 21 -3.22 -4.12 -12.99
N GLU A 22 -2.16 -4.78 -13.44
CA GLU A 22 -1.61 -4.54 -14.78
C GLU A 22 -2.61 -4.92 -15.87
N GLN A 23 -3.42 -5.94 -15.66
CA GLN A 23 -4.51 -6.30 -16.58
C GLN A 23 -5.60 -5.22 -16.64
N GLN A 24 -5.68 -4.37 -15.60
CA GLN A 24 -6.62 -3.26 -15.55
C GLN A 24 -6.00 -1.94 -16.00
N ASN A 25 -4.91 -2.00 -16.74
CA ASN A 25 -4.17 -0.84 -17.27
C ASN A 25 -3.51 0.02 -16.19
N CYS A 26 -3.15 -0.59 -15.06
CA CYS A 26 -2.34 0.07 -14.03
C CYS A 26 -0.87 -0.24 -14.26
N LYS A 27 0.00 0.71 -13.91
CA LYS A 27 1.43 0.49 -13.83
C LYS A 27 1.79 0.29 -12.38
N VAL A 28 2.31 -0.89 -12.02
CA VAL A 28 2.53 -1.27 -10.62
C VAL A 28 4.00 -1.52 -10.35
N ALA A 29 4.53 -0.88 -9.32
CA ALA A 29 5.84 -1.19 -8.75
C ALA A 29 5.63 -1.78 -7.35
N VAL A 30 6.21 -2.95 -7.10
CA VAL A 30 6.12 -3.62 -5.80
C VAL A 30 7.44 -3.44 -5.06
N PHE A 31 7.35 -3.07 -3.78
CA PHE A 31 8.51 -2.87 -2.93
C PHE A 31 8.39 -3.79 -1.70
N ASP A 32 9.46 -4.46 -1.35
CA ASP A 32 9.47 -5.36 -0.19
C ASP A 32 9.99 -4.70 1.09
N ARG A 33 10.34 -3.42 1.03
CA ARG A 33 10.81 -2.64 2.18
C ARG A 33 10.27 -1.23 2.17
N ILE A 34 10.00 -0.72 3.37
CA ILE A 34 9.54 0.66 3.57
C ILE A 34 10.57 1.66 3.04
N ALA A 35 11.85 1.40 3.28
CA ALA A 35 12.92 2.29 2.81
C ALA A 35 12.89 2.50 1.30
N ASP A 36 12.58 1.45 0.53
CA ASP A 36 12.51 1.52 -0.91
C ASP A 36 11.29 2.31 -1.39
N VAL A 37 10.16 2.19 -0.69
CA VAL A 37 8.97 3.00 -0.98
C VAL A 37 9.25 4.48 -0.76
N LYS A 38 9.87 4.83 0.36
CA LYS A 38 10.23 6.23 0.67
C LYS A 38 11.13 6.82 -0.40
N LYS A 39 12.15 6.07 -0.81
CA LYS A 39 13.08 6.49 -1.85
C LYS A 39 12.36 6.74 -3.19
N ALA A 40 11.47 5.82 -3.56
CA ALA A 40 10.71 5.95 -4.80
C ALA A 40 9.78 7.17 -4.77
N LEU A 41 9.09 7.41 -3.65
CA LEU A 41 8.18 8.53 -3.49
C LEU A 41 8.88 9.89 -3.58
N ILE A 42 10.10 9.98 -3.07
CA ILE A 42 10.89 11.22 -3.17
C ILE A 42 11.23 11.52 -4.62
N GLY A 43 11.46 10.49 -5.43
CA GLY A 43 11.81 10.65 -6.84
C GLY A 43 10.63 10.90 -7.77
N HIS A 44 9.47 10.30 -7.46
CA HIS A 44 8.29 10.38 -8.32
C HIS A 44 7.04 9.94 -7.55
N LEU A 45 5.95 10.69 -7.65
CA LEU A 45 4.71 10.34 -6.99
C LEU A 45 3.81 9.47 -7.88
N PRO A 46 3.31 8.36 -7.35
CA PRO A 46 2.31 7.54 -8.05
C PRO A 46 0.92 8.14 -7.93
N THR A 47 -0.05 7.50 -8.57
CA THR A 47 -1.46 7.87 -8.40
C THR A 47 -1.99 7.44 -7.03
N ILE A 48 -1.55 6.27 -6.55
CA ILE A 48 -2.02 5.67 -5.29
C ILE A 48 -0.91 4.82 -4.67
N VAL A 49 -0.92 4.71 -3.34
CA VAL A 49 -0.03 3.83 -2.59
C VAL A 49 -0.86 2.75 -1.90
N LEU A 50 -0.50 1.48 -2.10
CA LEU A 50 -1.06 0.34 -1.39
C LEU A 50 -0.04 -0.12 -0.35
N LEU A 51 -0.48 -0.30 0.88
CA LEU A 51 0.40 -0.66 2.00
C LEU A 51 -0.04 -1.94 2.69
N ASP A 52 0.91 -2.84 2.95
CA ASP A 52 0.71 -3.88 3.95
C ASP A 52 0.99 -3.30 5.34
N TRP A 53 0.37 -3.88 6.36
CA TRP A 53 0.54 -3.45 7.75
C TRP A 53 1.95 -3.71 8.27
N ASN A 54 2.47 -4.91 8.01
CA ASN A 54 3.79 -5.32 8.48
C ASN A 54 4.77 -5.46 7.32
N MET A 55 5.92 -4.80 7.45
CA MET A 55 7.02 -4.90 6.50
C MET A 55 8.28 -5.34 7.25
N PRO A 56 9.30 -5.91 6.57
CA PRO A 56 10.51 -6.37 7.23
C PRO A 56 11.25 -5.29 8.01
N ASP A 57 11.19 -4.04 7.55
CA ASP A 57 11.91 -2.91 8.14
C ASP A 57 10.99 -1.92 8.85
N GLY A 58 9.77 -2.31 9.21
CA GLY A 58 8.87 -1.47 9.99
C GLY A 58 7.40 -1.78 9.79
N GLN A 59 6.55 -0.87 10.22
CA GLN A 59 5.11 -1.01 10.07
C GLN A 59 4.56 -0.09 9.00
N GLY A 60 3.53 -0.56 8.29
CA GLY A 60 2.83 0.25 7.29
C GLY A 60 2.24 1.53 7.87
N SER A 61 1.81 1.51 9.14
CA SER A 61 1.30 2.69 9.82
C SER A 61 2.34 3.81 9.92
N GLU A 62 3.59 3.47 10.17
CA GLU A 62 4.68 4.45 10.20
C GLU A 62 4.90 5.06 8.83
N LEU A 63 4.87 4.25 7.78
CA LEU A 63 4.99 4.73 6.41
C LEU A 63 3.82 5.63 6.04
N CYS A 64 2.61 5.26 6.43
CA CYS A 64 1.41 6.07 6.17
C CYS A 64 1.54 7.46 6.79
N LEU A 65 1.96 7.55 8.05
CA LEU A 65 2.19 8.83 8.72
C LEU A 65 3.27 9.64 8.01
N TRP A 66 4.38 9.00 7.63
CA TRP A 66 5.47 9.65 6.92
C TRP A 66 5.01 10.23 5.59
N ILE A 67 4.20 9.50 4.84
CA ILE A 67 3.64 9.96 3.57
C ILE A 67 2.71 11.15 3.81
N ARG A 68 1.81 11.04 4.78
CA ARG A 68 0.78 12.04 5.03
C ARG A 68 1.35 13.36 5.53
N GLU A 69 2.48 13.33 6.21
CA GLU A 69 3.20 14.55 6.62
C GLU A 69 3.72 15.33 5.41
N ARG A 70 4.03 14.66 4.31
CA ARG A 70 4.64 15.25 3.12
C ARG A 70 3.63 15.53 2.01
N TRP A 71 2.73 14.60 1.78
CA TRP A 71 1.75 14.68 0.70
C TRP A 71 0.35 14.46 1.27
N LYS A 72 -0.38 15.56 1.49
CA LYS A 72 -1.67 15.55 2.19
C LYS A 72 -2.78 14.85 1.42
N THR A 73 -2.68 14.80 0.10
CA THR A 73 -3.76 14.29 -0.77
C THR A 73 -3.39 13.03 -1.55
N LEU A 74 -2.20 12.48 -1.36
CA LEU A 74 -1.83 11.22 -2.02
C LEU A 74 -2.69 10.08 -1.48
N PRO A 75 -3.50 9.39 -2.30
CA PRO A 75 -4.34 8.30 -1.82
C PRO A 75 -3.52 7.15 -1.26
N ILE A 76 -3.92 6.66 -0.09
CA ILE A 76 -3.28 5.53 0.59
C ILE A 76 -4.36 4.52 0.97
N VAL A 77 -4.14 3.26 0.59
CA VAL A 77 -5.04 2.15 0.92
C VAL A 77 -4.24 1.04 1.60
N TYR A 78 -4.70 0.60 2.76
CA TYR A 78 -4.16 -0.60 3.39
C TYR A 78 -4.70 -1.84 2.70
N LEU A 79 -3.82 -2.80 2.43
CA LEU A 79 -4.13 -4.08 1.81
C LEU A 79 -3.44 -5.17 2.63
N THR A 80 -4.10 -5.64 3.70
CA THR A 80 -3.44 -6.40 4.76
C THR A 80 -4.36 -7.49 5.34
N ILE A 81 -3.76 -8.44 6.08
CA ILE A 81 -4.51 -9.46 6.81
C ILE A 81 -5.06 -8.94 8.15
N ARG A 82 -4.66 -7.76 8.61
CA ARG A 82 -5.12 -7.17 9.87
C ARG A 82 -6.48 -6.50 9.68
N GLY A 83 -7.54 -7.23 10.00
CA GLY A 83 -8.90 -6.81 9.73
C GLY A 83 -9.79 -6.57 10.93
N ASP A 84 -9.29 -6.58 12.17
CA ASP A 84 -10.15 -6.28 13.32
C ASP A 84 -10.46 -4.78 13.41
N ALA A 85 -11.53 -4.45 14.15
CA ALA A 85 -12.02 -3.08 14.21
C ALA A 85 -10.96 -2.10 14.75
N HIS A 86 -10.14 -2.54 15.71
CA HIS A 86 -9.08 -1.70 16.28
C HIS A 86 -8.02 -1.36 15.22
N ASP A 87 -7.57 -2.36 14.47
CA ASP A 87 -6.56 -2.15 13.43
C ASP A 87 -7.09 -1.25 12.31
N ILE A 88 -8.35 -1.42 11.92
CA ILE A 88 -8.98 -0.58 10.90
C ILE A 88 -9.05 0.88 11.36
N VAL A 89 -9.49 1.13 12.59
CA VAL A 89 -9.57 2.48 13.15
C VAL A 89 -8.16 3.09 13.22
N THR A 90 -7.17 2.33 13.68
CA THR A 90 -5.79 2.80 13.74
C THR A 90 -5.27 3.19 12.35
N GLY A 91 -5.57 2.38 11.32
CA GLY A 91 -5.18 2.69 9.95
C GLY A 91 -5.74 4.02 9.47
N PHE A 92 -7.02 4.28 9.70
CA PHE A 92 -7.64 5.55 9.32
C PHE A 92 -7.11 6.72 10.15
N GLN A 93 -6.84 6.52 11.43
CA GLN A 93 -6.24 7.56 12.29
C GLN A 93 -4.83 7.95 11.81
N ASN A 94 -4.12 7.04 11.16
CA ASN A 94 -2.80 7.31 10.58
C ASN A 94 -2.89 7.98 9.20
N GLY A 95 -4.08 8.25 8.70
CA GLY A 95 -4.30 9.01 7.48
C GLY A 95 -4.54 8.18 6.22
N ALA A 96 -4.84 6.89 6.35
CA ALA A 96 -5.23 6.08 5.20
C ALA A 96 -6.62 6.48 4.68
N ASP A 97 -6.83 6.35 3.38
CA ASP A 97 -8.11 6.66 2.74
C ASP A 97 -9.04 5.45 2.71
N ASP A 98 -8.50 4.24 2.75
CA ASP A 98 -9.29 3.01 2.73
C ASP A 98 -8.50 1.85 3.35
N TYR A 99 -9.20 0.73 3.56
CA TYR A 99 -8.65 -0.42 4.24
C TYR A 99 -9.27 -1.69 3.63
N VAL A 100 -8.45 -2.54 3.02
CA VAL A 100 -8.89 -3.80 2.42
C VAL A 100 -8.20 -4.97 3.13
N VAL A 101 -8.98 -5.94 3.58
CA VAL A 101 -8.49 -7.08 4.35
C VAL A 101 -8.20 -8.26 3.42
N LYS A 102 -7.02 -8.86 3.55
CA LYS A 102 -6.66 -10.10 2.87
C LYS A 102 -7.17 -11.32 3.66
N PRO A 103 -7.52 -12.44 3.03
CA PRO A 103 -7.56 -12.64 1.59
C PRO A 103 -8.76 -11.92 0.94
N PHE A 104 -8.58 -11.53 -0.30
CA PHE A 104 -9.63 -10.83 -1.07
C PHE A 104 -9.75 -11.46 -2.45
N ASP A 105 -10.91 -11.26 -3.08
CA ASP A 105 -11.20 -11.80 -4.40
C ASP A 105 -10.85 -10.78 -5.48
N LEU A 106 -9.77 -11.06 -6.22
CA LEU A 106 -9.32 -10.20 -7.31
C LEU A 106 -10.09 -10.42 -8.61
N ALA A 107 -10.94 -11.45 -8.66
CA ALA A 107 -11.72 -11.78 -9.86
C ALA A 107 -13.04 -11.00 -9.97
N VAL A 108 -13.41 -10.28 -8.94
CA VAL A 108 -14.66 -9.53 -8.89
C VAL A 108 -14.54 -8.14 -9.51
#